data_f528d18100bb069463ee5a1fc22a44c7
#
_entry.id   f528d18100bb069463ee5a1fc22a44c7
#
_cell.length_a   1.000
_cell.length_b   1.000
_cell.length_c   1.000
_cell.angle_alpha   90.00
_cell.angle_beta   90.00
_cell.angle_gamma   90.00
#
_symmetry.space_group_name_H-M   'P 1'
#
loop_
_entity.id
_entity.type
_entity.pdbx_description
1 polymer ?
#
loop_
_entity_poly.entity_id
_entity_poly.type
_entity_poly.pdbx_seq_one_letter_code
_entity_poly.pdbx_strand_id
1 'polypeptide(L)'
;MTITTTHSLTPWSYEYNPYTVQKGDAAAEELPAFEIFDAEQNKIFDTNEDSPCEIQEANARLAASAPAMLEALRLAQRALNTAPRFRVGDTDSYRIAAIVYEAIREATARREPL
;
A
#
# COMPACT_ATOMS: atom_id res chain seq x y z
N MET A 1 16.53 3.86 -25.12
CA MET A 1 16.61 3.46 -23.71
C MET A 1 15.19 3.36 -23.14
N THR A 2 14.87 2.23 -22.54
CA THR A 2 13.56 2.05 -21.93
C THR A 2 13.60 2.54 -20.49
N ILE A 3 12.67 3.45 -20.15
CA ILE A 3 12.53 3.93 -18.78
C ILE A 3 11.46 3.09 -18.09
N THR A 4 11.86 2.39 -17.04
CA THR A 4 10.93 1.62 -16.22
C THR A 4 10.59 2.43 -14.97
N THR A 5 9.30 2.72 -14.79
CA THR A 5 8.85 3.40 -13.58
C THR A 5 8.67 2.37 -12.48
N THR A 6 9.35 2.56 -11.37
CA THR A 6 9.24 1.70 -10.20
C THR A 6 8.80 2.53 -9.01
N HIS A 7 8.22 1.84 -8.03
CA HIS A 7 7.89 2.47 -6.75
C HIS A 7 9.17 2.72 -5.94
N SER A 8 9.05 3.51 -4.88
CA SER A 8 10.14 3.77 -3.96
C SER A 8 10.72 2.48 -3.40
N LEU A 9 12.00 2.50 -3.04
CA LEU A 9 12.74 1.32 -2.59
C LEU A 9 12.07 0.67 -1.38
N THR A 10 11.98 -0.65 -1.41
CA THR A 10 11.38 -1.46 -0.35
C THR A 10 12.44 -2.07 0.55
N PRO A 11 12.11 -2.44 1.78
CA PRO A 11 10.77 -2.41 2.39
C PRO A 11 10.33 -1.00 2.81
N TRP A 12 9.02 -0.80 2.87
CA TRP A 12 8.46 0.41 3.44
C TRP A 12 8.19 0.20 4.92
N SER A 13 8.21 1.30 5.69
CA SER A 13 7.92 1.30 7.11
C SER A 13 6.99 2.46 7.46
N TYR A 14 6.47 2.47 8.67
CA TYR A 14 5.67 3.60 9.14
C TYR A 14 6.07 3.96 10.56
N GLU A 15 5.89 5.23 10.90
CA GLU A 15 6.17 5.75 12.24
C GLU A 15 5.05 6.69 12.68
N TYR A 16 4.76 6.68 13.98
CA TYR A 16 3.87 7.66 14.58
C TYR A 16 4.62 8.98 14.70
N ASN A 17 4.09 10.02 14.07
CA ASN A 17 4.68 11.35 14.11
C ASN A 17 3.58 12.42 14.19
N PRO A 18 3.00 12.63 15.39
CA PRO A 18 1.93 13.59 15.56
C PRO A 18 2.38 15.02 15.29
N TYR A 19 1.44 15.87 14.95
CA TYR A 19 1.71 17.29 14.73
C TYR A 19 0.88 18.15 15.68
N THR A 20 1.36 19.36 15.93
CA THR A 20 0.74 20.29 16.84
C THR A 20 0.05 21.41 16.07
N VAL A 21 -1.19 21.70 16.44
CA VAL A 21 -1.95 22.80 15.85
C VAL A 21 -2.26 23.82 16.94
N GLN A 22 -1.93 25.08 16.66
CA GLN A 22 -2.25 26.21 17.52
C GLN A 22 -3.42 26.98 16.92
N LYS A 23 -4.50 27.14 17.69
CA LYS A 23 -5.67 27.88 17.25
C LYS A 23 -5.85 29.11 18.14
N GLY A 24 -5.37 30.26 17.67
CA GLY A 24 -5.44 31.51 18.42
C GLY A 24 -4.77 31.42 19.77
N ASP A 25 -5.46 31.85 20.83
CA ASP A 25 -4.95 31.85 22.20
C ASP A 25 -5.23 30.55 22.94
N ALA A 26 -5.87 29.57 22.28
CA ALA A 26 -6.15 28.29 22.90
C ALA A 26 -4.85 27.47 23.07
N ALA A 27 -4.89 26.50 23.98
CA ALA A 27 -3.76 25.58 24.12
C ALA A 27 -3.51 24.83 22.82
N ALA A 28 -2.24 24.56 22.52
CA ALA A 28 -1.88 23.78 21.35
C ALA A 28 -2.48 22.37 21.46
N GLU A 29 -3.01 21.88 20.34
CA GLU A 29 -3.60 20.56 20.26
C GLU A 29 -2.70 19.65 19.45
N GLU A 30 -2.40 18.46 20.01
CA GLU A 30 -1.64 17.44 19.32
C GLU A 30 -2.62 16.54 18.56
N LEU A 31 -2.37 16.39 17.24
CA LEU A 31 -3.19 15.56 16.39
C LEU A 31 -2.37 14.36 15.90
N PRO A 32 -2.99 13.17 15.86
CA PRO A 32 -2.29 11.97 15.43
C PRO A 32 -1.96 12.03 13.94
N ALA A 33 -0.79 11.51 13.59
CA ALA A 33 -0.38 11.32 12.22
C ALA A 33 0.68 10.22 12.15
N PHE A 34 0.72 9.54 11.02
CA PHE A 34 1.71 8.51 10.73
C PHE A 34 2.39 8.85 9.42
N GLU A 35 3.68 8.63 9.36
CA GLU A 35 4.47 8.84 8.16
C GLU A 35 4.96 7.51 7.61
N ILE A 36 4.94 7.35 6.31
CA ILE A 36 5.37 6.15 5.61
C ILE A 36 6.70 6.47 4.91
N PHE A 37 7.70 5.61 5.14
CA PHE A 37 9.06 5.78 4.65
C PHE A 37 9.47 4.65 3.74
N ASP A 38 10.37 4.94 2.79
CA ASP A 38 11.01 3.94 1.97
C ASP A 38 12.21 3.30 2.69
N ALA A 39 12.91 2.40 2.01
CA ALA A 39 14.07 1.70 2.59
C ALA A 39 15.23 2.63 2.91
N GLU A 40 15.29 3.79 2.29
CA GLU A 40 16.35 4.80 2.54
C GLU A 40 15.91 5.86 3.54
N GLN A 41 14.75 5.66 4.20
CA GLN A 41 14.18 6.58 5.19
C GLN A 41 13.72 7.90 4.59
N ASN A 42 13.40 7.93 3.31
CA ASN A 42 12.75 9.06 2.69
C ASN A 42 11.24 8.94 2.88
N LYS A 43 10.60 10.02 3.30
CA LYS A 43 9.15 10.03 3.48
C LYS A 43 8.46 9.94 2.11
N ILE A 44 7.54 8.98 1.98
CA ILE A 44 6.76 8.78 0.76
C ILE A 44 5.47 9.59 0.85
N PHE A 45 4.75 9.43 1.97
CA PHE A 45 3.51 10.16 2.25
C PHE A 45 3.17 10.02 3.74
N ASP A 46 2.11 10.72 4.16
CA ASP A 46 1.63 10.65 5.54
C ASP A 46 0.10 10.46 5.57
N THR A 47 -0.40 10.15 6.77
CA THR A 47 -1.85 10.08 7.00
C THR A 47 -2.32 11.49 7.34
N ASN A 48 -2.99 12.14 6.39
CA ASN A 48 -3.53 13.48 6.58
C ASN A 48 -5.06 13.38 6.51
N GLU A 49 -5.66 12.83 7.55
CA GLU A 49 -7.09 12.55 7.58
C GLU A 49 -7.66 12.81 8.98
N ASP A 50 -8.97 13.03 9.05
CA ASP A 50 -9.68 13.28 10.30
C ASP A 50 -10.16 11.98 10.96
N SER A 51 -9.48 10.89 10.72
CA SER A 51 -9.82 9.60 11.31
C SER A 51 -9.20 9.43 12.69
N PRO A 52 -9.82 8.62 13.57
CA PRO A 52 -9.20 8.28 14.86
C PRO A 52 -7.82 7.65 14.69
N CYS A 53 -6.98 7.79 15.73
CA CYS A 53 -5.61 7.31 15.71
C CYS A 53 -5.50 5.84 15.31
N GLU A 54 -6.37 4.98 15.83
CA GLU A 54 -6.37 3.54 15.52
C GLU A 54 -6.62 3.25 14.05
N ILE A 55 -7.49 4.03 13.42
CA ILE A 55 -7.81 3.89 12.00
C ILE A 55 -6.62 4.37 11.17
N GLN A 56 -6.02 5.51 11.54
CA GLN A 56 -4.84 6.02 10.85
C GLN A 56 -3.69 5.01 10.92
N GLU A 57 -3.47 4.39 12.09
CA GLU A 57 -2.43 3.39 12.24
C GLU A 57 -2.69 2.16 11.37
N ALA A 58 -3.94 1.70 11.32
CA ALA A 58 -4.32 0.57 10.47
C ALA A 58 -4.06 0.90 8.99
N ASN A 59 -4.41 2.10 8.57
CA ASN A 59 -4.17 2.57 7.20
C ASN A 59 -2.67 2.66 6.91
N ALA A 60 -1.89 3.20 7.84
CA ALA A 60 -0.44 3.31 7.69
C ALA A 60 0.22 1.94 7.59
N ARG A 61 -0.22 0.98 8.42
CA ARG A 61 0.29 -0.39 8.38
C ARG A 61 -0.03 -1.05 7.06
N LEU A 62 -1.25 -0.90 6.57
CA LEU A 62 -1.66 -1.44 5.28
C LEU A 62 -0.82 -0.83 4.14
N ALA A 63 -0.66 0.48 4.15
CA ALA A 63 0.12 1.19 3.14
C ALA A 63 1.58 0.74 3.16
N ALA A 64 2.18 0.62 4.34
CA ALA A 64 3.57 0.17 4.47
C ALA A 64 3.74 -1.29 4.01
N SER A 65 2.69 -2.09 4.09
CA SER A 65 2.70 -3.50 3.66
C SER A 65 2.46 -3.68 2.16
N ALA A 66 2.10 -2.62 1.44
CA ALA A 66 1.72 -2.72 0.03
C ALA A 66 2.79 -3.35 -0.87
N PRO A 67 4.09 -2.99 -0.75
CA PRO A 67 5.11 -3.65 -1.58
C PRO A 67 5.21 -5.15 -1.33
N ALA A 68 5.13 -5.59 -0.08
CA ALA A 68 5.17 -7.02 0.26
C ALA A 68 3.94 -7.74 -0.28
N MET A 69 2.77 -7.10 -0.22
CA MET A 69 1.55 -7.67 -0.79
C MET A 69 1.63 -7.81 -2.31
N LEU A 70 2.20 -6.82 -2.99
CA LEU A 70 2.41 -6.88 -4.44
C LEU A 70 3.35 -8.03 -4.80
N GLU A 71 4.43 -8.21 -4.06
CA GLU A 71 5.37 -9.31 -4.24
C GLU A 71 4.67 -10.66 -4.05
N ALA A 72 3.87 -10.80 -2.99
CA ALA A 72 3.10 -12.01 -2.73
C ALA A 72 2.10 -12.31 -3.86
N LEU A 73 1.44 -11.27 -4.40
CA LEU A 73 0.53 -11.44 -5.54
C LEU A 73 1.25 -11.92 -6.79
N ARG A 74 2.46 -11.42 -7.05
CA ARG A 74 3.26 -11.87 -8.19
C ARG A 74 3.67 -13.32 -8.06
N LEU A 75 4.04 -13.75 -6.85
CA LEU A 75 4.34 -15.16 -6.59
C LEU A 75 3.10 -16.03 -6.77
N ALA A 76 1.96 -15.57 -6.25
CA ALA A 76 0.69 -16.28 -6.41
C ALA A 76 0.30 -16.42 -7.89
N GLN A 77 0.50 -15.36 -8.67
CA GLN A 77 0.23 -15.38 -10.10
C GLN A 77 1.04 -16.47 -10.81
N ARG A 78 2.33 -16.54 -10.52
CA ARG A 78 3.19 -17.58 -11.12
C ARG A 78 2.75 -18.98 -10.73
N ALA A 79 2.40 -19.17 -9.46
CA ALA A 79 1.91 -20.48 -8.98
C ALA A 79 0.60 -20.87 -9.67
N LEU A 80 -0.33 -19.93 -9.80
CA LEU A 80 -1.62 -20.16 -10.47
C LEU A 80 -1.46 -20.49 -11.96
N ASN A 81 -0.50 -19.84 -12.62
CA ASN A 81 -0.25 -20.06 -14.05
C ASN A 81 0.37 -21.45 -14.34
N THR A 82 0.97 -22.08 -13.35
CA THR A 82 1.63 -23.38 -13.52
C THR A 82 0.88 -24.54 -12.85
N ALA A 83 -0.06 -24.22 -11.96
CA ALA A 83 -0.82 -25.24 -11.23
C ALA A 83 -1.90 -25.87 -12.12
N PRO A 84 -2.24 -27.16 -11.90
CA PRO A 84 -3.43 -27.75 -12.50
C PRO A 84 -4.68 -27.01 -12.03
N ARG A 85 -5.73 -27.05 -12.85
CA ARG A 85 -7.00 -26.42 -12.51
C ARG A 85 -7.55 -26.99 -11.20
N PHE A 86 -8.01 -26.11 -10.33
CA PHE A 86 -8.57 -26.46 -9.02
C PHE A 86 -9.69 -25.49 -8.65
N ARG A 87 -10.39 -25.80 -7.56
CA ARG A 87 -11.47 -24.95 -7.04
C ARG A 87 -11.26 -24.68 -5.55
N VAL A 88 -11.63 -23.50 -5.12
CA VAL A 88 -11.69 -23.12 -3.71
C VAL A 88 -13.15 -22.75 -3.44
N GLY A 89 -13.89 -23.64 -2.77
CA GLY A 89 -15.33 -23.50 -2.66
C GLY A 89 -15.96 -23.52 -4.05
N ASP A 90 -16.73 -22.49 -4.38
CA ASP A 90 -17.37 -22.33 -5.69
C ASP A 90 -16.50 -21.59 -6.70
N THR A 91 -15.30 -21.20 -6.31
CA THR A 91 -14.43 -20.36 -7.16
C THR A 91 -13.40 -21.21 -7.90
N ASP A 92 -13.45 -21.14 -9.22
CA ASP A 92 -12.50 -21.82 -10.11
C ASP A 92 -11.14 -21.12 -10.06
N SER A 93 -10.04 -21.88 -10.16
CA SER A 93 -8.68 -21.33 -10.16
C SER A 93 -8.44 -20.32 -11.27
N TYR A 94 -9.11 -20.46 -12.41
CA TYR A 94 -9.00 -19.47 -13.50
C TYR A 94 -9.60 -18.12 -13.09
N ARG A 95 -10.67 -18.15 -12.32
CA ARG A 95 -11.27 -16.95 -11.77
C ARG A 95 -10.34 -16.30 -10.73
N ILE A 96 -9.73 -17.11 -9.88
CA ILE A 96 -8.74 -16.64 -8.89
C ILE A 96 -7.57 -15.99 -9.61
N ALA A 97 -7.05 -16.62 -10.67
CA ALA A 97 -5.95 -16.07 -11.46
C ALA A 97 -6.32 -14.73 -12.09
N ALA A 98 -7.55 -14.59 -12.58
CA ALA A 98 -8.04 -13.33 -13.15
C ALA A 98 -8.09 -12.23 -12.10
N ILE A 99 -8.55 -12.54 -10.89
CA ILE A 99 -8.62 -11.57 -9.78
C ILE A 99 -7.21 -11.11 -9.40
N VAL A 100 -6.27 -12.04 -9.27
CA VAL A 100 -4.87 -11.72 -8.95
C VAL A 100 -4.24 -10.86 -10.06
N TYR A 101 -4.48 -11.22 -11.31
CA TYR A 101 -3.98 -10.45 -12.46
C TYR A 101 -4.49 -9.01 -12.43
N GLU A 102 -5.79 -8.82 -12.19
CA GLU A 102 -6.37 -7.48 -12.14
C GLU A 102 -5.82 -6.67 -10.95
N ALA A 103 -5.61 -7.30 -9.79
CA ALA A 103 -5.04 -6.61 -8.63
C ALA A 103 -3.62 -6.12 -8.92
N ILE A 104 -2.80 -6.96 -9.57
CA ILE A 104 -1.44 -6.57 -9.96
C ILE A 104 -1.49 -5.45 -11.00
N ARG A 105 -2.36 -5.59 -11.99
CA ARG A 105 -2.50 -4.60 -13.05
C ARG A 105 -2.85 -3.23 -12.48
N GLU A 106 -3.83 -3.15 -11.59
CA GLU A 106 -4.22 -1.89 -10.95
C GLU A 106 -3.11 -1.29 -10.09
N ALA A 107 -2.38 -2.15 -9.36
CA ALA A 107 -1.28 -1.70 -8.51
C ALA A 107 -0.09 -1.18 -9.31
N THR A 108 0.08 -1.63 -10.57
CA THR A 108 1.23 -1.29 -11.40
C THR A 108 0.87 -0.47 -12.63
N ALA A 109 -0.42 -0.16 -12.82
CA ALA A 109 -0.88 0.60 -13.97
C ALA A 109 -0.28 2.00 -13.96
N ARG A 110 0.27 2.40 -15.10
CA ARG A 110 0.79 3.74 -15.27
C ARG A 110 -0.37 4.68 -15.61
N ARG A 111 -0.44 5.78 -14.87
CA ARG A 111 -1.44 6.82 -15.17
C ARG A 111 -1.11 7.49 -16.50
N GLU A 112 -2.12 7.62 -17.36
CA GLU A 112 -1.99 8.35 -18.60
C GLU A 112 -1.72 9.82 -18.33
N PRO A 113 -0.81 10.47 -19.11
CA PRO A 113 -0.61 11.91 -18.98
C PRO A 113 -1.90 12.66 -19.35
N LEU A 114 -2.19 13.67 -18.57
CA LEU A 114 -3.34 14.54 -18.83
C LEU A 114 -3.03 15.56 -19.92
#